data_700f6bacb23e498913baee85438d8410
#
_entry.id   700f6bacb23e498913baee85438d8410
#
_cell.length_a   1.000
_cell.length_b   1.000
_cell.length_c   1.000
_cell.angle_alpha   90.00
_cell.angle_beta   90.00
_cell.angle_gamma   90.00
#
_symmetry.space_group_name_H-M   'P 1'
#
loop_
_entity.id
_entity.type
_entity.pdbx_description
1 polymer ?
#
loop_
_entity_poly.entity_id
_entity_poly.type
_entity_poly.pdbx_seq_one_letter_code
_entity_poly.pdbx_strand_id
1 'polypeptide(L)'
;ENVLELRCNFCGAMSGFEAVYLLGDFGVSENELTAPVRSLRPGDWGLQGYPYYSGNMTFRLDFEWHEPAGTPVFPSIAQWSGSAIGFTVNDGEPQIAFLQPERLNLGKYLKPGRNTMKITVYGSRRNSFGPFGAEPVSMVGPSEFSYSSPSERRLKPYGLLSGIQFIFSDEDSSEKEVERKHSEKKPA
;
A
#
# COMPACT_ATOMS: atom_id res chain seq x y z
N GLU A 1 -27.56 -19.16 -3.72
CA GLU A 1 -27.89 -18.13 -2.72
C GLU A 1 -27.39 -18.61 -1.35
N ASN A 2 -26.68 -17.74 -0.63
CA ASN A 2 -26.23 -18.03 0.73
C ASN A 2 -27.01 -17.16 1.70
N VAL A 3 -27.49 -17.77 2.79
CA VAL A 3 -28.27 -17.09 3.83
C VAL A 3 -27.49 -17.15 5.13
N LEU A 4 -27.22 -15.98 5.72
CA LEU A 4 -26.64 -15.84 7.05
C LEU A 4 -27.74 -15.40 8.01
N GLU A 5 -28.05 -16.24 9.00
CA GLU A 5 -28.99 -15.90 10.05
C GLU A 5 -28.28 -15.63 11.37
N LEU A 6 -28.49 -14.45 11.93
CA LEU A 6 -27.92 -14.03 13.21
C LEU A 6 -29.06 -13.97 14.25
N ARG A 7 -28.87 -14.65 15.36
CA ARG A 7 -29.85 -14.66 16.48
C ARG A 7 -29.17 -14.18 17.76
N CYS A 8 -29.77 -13.22 18.43
CA CYS A 8 -29.33 -12.81 19.77
C CYS A 8 -30.53 -12.56 20.68
N ASN A 9 -30.33 -12.60 21.98
CA ASN A 9 -31.30 -12.16 22.94
C ASN A 9 -31.34 -10.64 22.93
N PHE A 10 -32.52 -10.08 22.66
CA PHE A 10 -32.70 -8.63 22.69
C PHE A 10 -32.81 -8.15 24.14
N CYS A 11 -32.12 -7.08 24.47
CA CYS A 11 -32.37 -6.31 25.69
C CYS A 11 -32.38 -4.82 25.33
N GLY A 12 -33.12 -4.03 26.09
CA GLY A 12 -33.35 -2.60 25.79
C GLY A 12 -32.10 -1.73 25.84
N ALA A 13 -30.96 -2.26 26.31
CA ALA A 13 -29.65 -1.58 26.29
C ALA A 13 -28.81 -1.88 25.04
N MET A 14 -29.29 -2.77 24.15
CA MET A 14 -28.56 -3.08 22.91
C MET A 14 -28.92 -2.08 21.82
N SER A 15 -27.92 -1.49 21.19
CA SER A 15 -28.06 -0.63 20.02
C SER A 15 -28.30 -1.38 18.71
N GLY A 16 -28.44 -2.71 18.75
CA GLY A 16 -28.58 -3.59 17.60
C GLY A 16 -27.30 -4.40 17.32
N PHE A 17 -27.28 -5.05 16.16
CA PHE A 17 -26.07 -5.72 15.69
C PHE A 17 -25.11 -4.68 15.12
N GLU A 18 -23.86 -4.78 15.51
CA GLU A 18 -22.78 -4.05 14.86
C GLU A 18 -22.48 -4.68 13.49
N ALA A 19 -21.53 -4.06 12.75
CA ALA A 19 -21.13 -4.57 11.44
C ALA A 19 -20.58 -5.99 11.55
N VAL A 20 -21.04 -6.86 10.65
CA VAL A 20 -20.61 -8.26 10.56
C VAL A 20 -19.62 -8.39 9.41
N TYR A 21 -18.49 -9.01 9.67
CA TYR A 21 -17.42 -9.22 8.71
C TYR A 21 -17.29 -10.70 8.37
N LEU A 22 -17.24 -11.00 7.09
CA LEU A 22 -16.89 -12.33 6.61
C LEU A 22 -15.40 -12.41 6.37
N LEU A 23 -14.73 -13.38 6.99
CA LEU A 23 -13.30 -13.61 6.88
C LEU A 23 -13.04 -14.97 6.22
N GLY A 24 -12.07 -15.03 5.32
CA GLY A 24 -11.70 -16.26 4.65
C GLY A 24 -10.76 -16.03 3.47
N ASP A 25 -10.40 -17.12 2.80
CA ASP A 25 -9.60 -17.12 1.57
C ASP A 25 -10.55 -17.03 0.36
N PHE A 26 -10.95 -15.83 0.02
CA PHE A 26 -11.83 -15.53 -1.10
C PHE A 26 -11.50 -14.18 -1.74
N GLY A 27 -11.91 -14.01 -2.99
CA GLY A 27 -11.99 -12.72 -3.64
C GLY A 27 -13.39 -12.13 -3.55
N VAL A 28 -13.53 -10.86 -3.92
CA VAL A 28 -14.81 -10.16 -4.00
C VAL A 28 -14.91 -9.45 -5.33
N SER A 29 -15.99 -9.68 -6.07
CA SER A 29 -16.32 -8.94 -7.28
C SER A 29 -17.74 -8.40 -7.12
N GLU A 30 -17.89 -7.07 -7.19
CA GLU A 30 -19.14 -6.39 -6.88
C GLU A 30 -19.68 -6.79 -5.49
N ASN A 31 -20.73 -7.60 -5.44
CA ASN A 31 -21.35 -8.09 -4.20
C ASN A 31 -21.27 -9.62 -4.07
N GLU A 32 -20.40 -10.27 -4.84
CA GLU A 32 -20.28 -11.72 -4.86
C GLU A 32 -18.91 -12.16 -4.34
N LEU A 33 -18.90 -13.28 -3.63
CA LEU A 33 -17.67 -13.96 -3.25
C LEU A 33 -17.17 -14.77 -4.45
N THR A 34 -15.89 -14.63 -4.73
CA THR A 34 -15.21 -15.34 -5.81
C THR A 34 -14.05 -16.18 -5.28
N ALA A 35 -13.52 -17.06 -6.11
CA ALA A 35 -12.28 -17.74 -5.78
C ALA A 35 -11.15 -16.71 -5.58
N PRO A 36 -10.20 -16.98 -4.67
CA PRO A 36 -9.09 -16.07 -4.44
C PRO A 36 -8.22 -15.91 -5.68
N VAL A 37 -7.87 -14.67 -6.01
CA VAL A 37 -6.93 -14.36 -7.09
C VAL A 37 -5.52 -14.63 -6.59
N ARG A 38 -4.84 -15.60 -7.15
CA ARG A 38 -3.52 -16.03 -6.68
C ARG A 38 -2.34 -15.30 -7.33
N SER A 39 -2.59 -14.51 -8.36
CA SER A 39 -1.56 -13.72 -9.03
C SER A 39 -2.08 -12.33 -9.32
N LEU A 40 -1.51 -11.34 -8.66
CA LEU A 40 -1.82 -9.93 -8.86
C LEU A 40 -0.77 -9.27 -9.74
N ARG A 41 -1.23 -8.31 -10.53
CA ARG A 41 -0.36 -7.39 -11.27
C ARG A 41 -0.17 -6.10 -10.47
N PRO A 42 0.90 -5.32 -10.75
CA PRO A 42 0.95 -3.95 -10.28
C PRO A 42 -0.35 -3.20 -10.64
N GLY A 43 -0.89 -2.46 -9.71
CA GLY A 43 -2.18 -1.79 -9.82
C GLY A 43 -2.96 -1.84 -8.51
N ASP A 44 -4.16 -1.29 -8.54
CA ASP A 44 -5.09 -1.37 -7.41
C ASP A 44 -5.56 -2.81 -7.19
N TRP A 45 -5.24 -3.39 -6.05
CA TRP A 45 -5.69 -4.73 -5.70
C TRP A 45 -7.19 -4.82 -5.45
N GLY A 46 -7.83 -3.67 -5.13
CA GLY A 46 -9.28 -3.60 -4.99
C GLY A 46 -9.99 -3.97 -6.29
N LEU A 47 -9.46 -3.53 -7.43
CA LEU A 47 -9.98 -3.87 -8.76
C LEU A 47 -9.59 -5.29 -9.22
N GLN A 48 -8.75 -5.97 -8.47
CA GLN A 48 -8.26 -7.31 -8.75
C GLN A 48 -8.83 -8.37 -7.79
N GLY A 49 -10.01 -8.11 -7.23
CA GLY A 49 -10.73 -9.06 -6.39
C GLY A 49 -10.53 -8.87 -4.87
N TYR A 50 -9.83 -7.82 -4.44
CA TYR A 50 -9.53 -7.58 -3.03
C TYR A 50 -9.92 -6.17 -2.54
N PRO A 51 -11.17 -5.71 -2.78
CA PRO A 51 -11.58 -4.33 -2.46
C PRO A 51 -11.53 -4.01 -0.97
N TYR A 52 -11.71 -5.00 -0.10
CA TYR A 52 -11.76 -4.84 1.36
C TYR A 52 -10.54 -5.42 2.08
N TYR A 53 -9.55 -5.88 1.34
CA TYR A 53 -8.35 -6.46 1.93
C TYR A 53 -7.53 -5.42 2.66
N SER A 54 -7.25 -5.66 3.93
CA SER A 54 -6.52 -4.75 4.82
C SER A 54 -5.16 -5.27 5.26
N GLY A 55 -4.76 -6.43 4.74
CA GLY A 55 -3.45 -7.02 4.99
C GLY A 55 -2.36 -6.46 4.08
N ASN A 56 -1.22 -7.13 4.07
CA ASN A 56 -0.06 -6.75 3.28
C ASN A 56 0.00 -7.58 2.00
N MET A 57 0.45 -6.97 0.90
CA MET A 57 0.71 -7.66 -0.36
C MET A 57 2.16 -7.51 -0.76
N THR A 58 2.79 -8.64 -1.09
CA THR A 58 4.19 -8.70 -1.48
C THR A 58 4.32 -9.10 -2.95
N PHE A 59 4.97 -8.24 -3.70
CA PHE A 59 5.36 -8.49 -5.09
C PHE A 59 6.80 -8.98 -5.12
N ARG A 60 7.06 -10.03 -5.88
CA ARG A 60 8.40 -10.57 -6.07
C ARG A 60 8.91 -10.20 -7.46
N LEU A 61 10.11 -9.66 -7.51
CA LEU A 61 10.84 -9.32 -8.72
C LEU A 61 12.17 -10.05 -8.74
N ASP A 62 12.42 -10.89 -9.74
CA ASP A 62 13.71 -11.50 -10.01
C ASP A 62 14.35 -10.75 -11.19
N PHE A 63 15.62 -10.33 -11.05
CA PHE A 63 16.30 -9.52 -12.06
C PHE A 63 17.82 -9.71 -12.03
N GLU A 64 18.46 -9.39 -13.14
CA GLU A 64 19.92 -9.36 -13.27
C GLU A 64 20.44 -7.96 -12.94
N TRP A 65 21.48 -7.90 -12.11
CA TRP A 65 22.16 -6.67 -11.71
C TRP A 65 23.56 -6.65 -12.33
N HIS A 66 23.88 -5.58 -13.05
CA HIS A 66 25.14 -5.51 -13.82
C HIS A 66 26.18 -4.56 -13.19
N GLU A 67 25.76 -3.74 -12.21
CA GLU A 67 26.65 -2.81 -11.54
C GLU A 67 27.46 -3.48 -10.43
N PRO A 68 28.61 -2.89 -10.05
CA PRO A 68 29.38 -3.36 -8.91
C PRO A 68 28.57 -3.43 -7.62
N ALA A 69 28.95 -4.33 -6.72
CA ALA A 69 28.33 -4.40 -5.40
C ALA A 69 28.54 -3.07 -4.64
N GLY A 70 27.50 -2.60 -3.98
CA GLY A 70 27.53 -1.35 -3.22
C GLY A 70 27.26 -0.07 -4.03
N THR A 71 27.08 -0.18 -5.36
CA THR A 71 26.67 0.98 -6.17
C THR A 71 25.40 1.60 -5.62
N PRO A 72 25.39 2.88 -5.24
CA PRO A 72 24.21 3.54 -4.70
C PRO A 72 23.05 3.50 -5.68
N VAL A 73 21.93 2.94 -5.22
CA VAL A 73 20.71 2.86 -6.03
C VAL A 73 19.47 2.97 -5.16
N PHE A 74 18.51 3.72 -5.66
CA PHE A 74 17.30 4.08 -4.95
C PHE A 74 16.08 3.58 -5.74
N PRO A 75 15.19 2.79 -5.14
CA PRO A 75 13.94 2.42 -5.78
C PRO A 75 13.05 3.66 -5.90
N SER A 76 12.49 3.86 -7.06
CA SER A 76 11.49 4.90 -7.32
C SER A 76 10.22 4.24 -7.83
N ILE A 77 9.13 4.50 -7.13
CA ILE A 77 7.80 4.08 -7.50
C ILE A 77 6.95 5.34 -7.59
N ALA A 78 6.52 5.68 -8.80
CA ALA A 78 5.80 6.94 -9.05
C ALA A 78 4.48 6.98 -8.29
N GLN A 79 3.80 5.85 -8.16
CA GLN A 79 2.54 5.74 -7.44
C GLN A 79 2.43 4.41 -6.69
N TRP A 80 2.19 4.50 -5.42
CA TRP A 80 1.77 3.40 -4.56
C TRP A 80 0.79 3.93 -3.50
N SER A 81 -0.02 3.05 -2.94
CA SER A 81 -0.97 3.40 -1.89
C SER A 81 -1.01 2.31 -0.84
N GLY A 82 -0.81 2.72 0.40
CA GLY A 82 -0.76 1.87 1.58
C GLY A 82 -0.34 2.69 2.80
N SER A 83 -0.18 2.05 3.93
CA SER A 83 0.34 2.68 5.15
C SER A 83 1.85 2.84 5.11
N ALA A 84 2.54 1.92 4.45
CA ALA A 84 3.98 1.92 4.23
C ALA A 84 4.32 1.07 3.01
N ILE A 85 5.56 1.19 2.53
CA ILE A 85 6.13 0.30 1.54
C ILE A 85 7.48 -0.23 2.03
N GLY A 86 7.73 -1.52 1.85
CA GLY A 86 8.96 -2.17 2.25
C GLY A 86 9.67 -2.85 1.08
N PHE A 87 11.00 -2.84 1.13
CA PHE A 87 11.86 -3.50 0.16
C PHE A 87 12.77 -4.48 0.89
N THR A 88 12.75 -5.72 0.45
CA THR A 88 13.70 -6.75 0.90
C THR A 88 14.45 -7.25 -0.30
N VAL A 89 15.76 -7.07 -0.31
CA VAL A 89 16.62 -7.54 -1.40
C VAL A 89 17.33 -8.81 -0.94
N ASN A 90 17.22 -9.85 -1.75
CA ASN A 90 17.70 -11.20 -1.44
C ASN A 90 17.11 -11.68 -0.09
N ASP A 91 17.95 -12.08 0.84
CA ASP A 91 17.56 -12.49 2.19
C ASP A 91 17.95 -11.44 3.25
N GLY A 92 18.08 -10.17 2.82
CA GLY A 92 18.43 -9.05 3.70
C GLY A 92 17.25 -8.58 4.55
N GLU A 93 17.54 -7.65 5.47
CA GLU A 93 16.51 -7.03 6.30
C GLU A 93 15.60 -6.10 5.50
N PRO A 94 14.30 -6.06 5.82
CA PRO A 94 13.37 -5.14 5.17
C PRO A 94 13.76 -3.69 5.41
N GLN A 95 13.78 -2.90 4.35
CA GLN A 95 13.91 -1.44 4.39
C GLN A 95 12.53 -0.84 4.17
N ILE A 96 12.02 -0.07 5.12
CA ILE A 96 10.63 0.39 5.12
C ILE A 96 10.58 1.91 4.97
N ALA A 97 9.75 2.37 4.05
CA ALA A 97 9.40 3.77 3.83
C ALA A 97 7.94 4.04 4.21
N PHE A 98 7.69 5.13 4.94
CA PHE A 98 6.36 5.55 5.37
C PHE A 98 5.85 6.78 4.61
N LEU A 99 6.76 7.61 4.10
CA LEU A 99 6.46 8.87 3.42
C LEU A 99 7.23 8.96 2.10
N GLN A 100 6.68 9.68 1.14
CA GLN A 100 7.38 10.05 -0.09
C GLN A 100 7.88 11.50 0.01
N PRO A 101 9.06 11.81 -0.53
CA PRO A 101 10.05 10.92 -1.14
C PRO A 101 11.06 10.41 -0.11
N GLU A 102 10.94 9.17 0.31
CA GLU A 102 11.96 8.55 1.15
C GLU A 102 13.00 7.85 0.27
N ARG A 103 14.27 8.21 0.43
CA ARG A 103 15.37 7.64 -0.34
C ARG A 103 16.02 6.49 0.43
N LEU A 104 15.67 5.28 0.04
CA LEU A 104 16.27 4.06 0.59
C LEU A 104 17.39 3.59 -0.35
N ASN A 105 18.64 3.63 0.12
CA ASN A 105 19.75 3.07 -0.67
C ASN A 105 19.76 1.54 -0.55
N LEU A 106 19.39 0.86 -1.62
CA LEU A 106 19.38 -0.60 -1.71
C LEU A 106 20.69 -1.19 -2.23
N GLY A 107 21.63 -0.39 -2.72
CA GLY A 107 22.87 -0.84 -3.37
C GLY A 107 23.70 -1.80 -2.52
N LYS A 108 23.73 -1.59 -1.21
CA LYS A 108 24.48 -2.47 -0.28
C LYS A 108 23.92 -3.89 -0.18
N TYR A 109 22.70 -4.14 -0.64
CA TYR A 109 22.06 -5.46 -0.62
C TYR A 109 22.10 -6.14 -1.98
N LEU A 110 22.46 -5.40 -3.04
CA LEU A 110 22.56 -5.92 -4.39
C LEU A 110 23.94 -6.51 -4.66
N LYS A 111 23.98 -7.56 -5.46
CA LYS A 111 25.21 -8.21 -5.92
C LYS A 111 25.16 -8.35 -7.45
N PRO A 112 26.30 -8.32 -8.12
CA PRO A 112 26.35 -8.63 -9.56
C PRO A 112 25.70 -9.97 -9.85
N GLY A 113 24.95 -10.05 -10.95
CA GLY A 113 24.20 -11.24 -11.35
C GLY A 113 22.76 -11.24 -10.78
N ARG A 114 22.24 -12.43 -10.55
CA ARG A 114 20.84 -12.63 -10.20
C ARG A 114 20.52 -12.17 -8.78
N ASN A 115 19.49 -11.33 -8.69
CA ASN A 115 18.91 -10.85 -7.43
C ASN A 115 17.40 -11.08 -7.39
N THR A 116 16.86 -11.19 -6.18
CA THR A 116 15.43 -11.19 -5.91
C THR A 116 15.09 -10.00 -5.03
N MET A 117 14.07 -9.24 -5.38
CA MET A 117 13.52 -8.20 -4.52
C MET A 117 12.06 -8.50 -4.21
N LYS A 118 11.71 -8.37 -2.95
CA LYS A 118 10.34 -8.39 -2.45
C LYS A 118 9.92 -6.97 -2.14
N ILE A 119 8.83 -6.52 -2.75
CA ILE A 119 8.22 -5.21 -2.51
C ILE A 119 6.92 -5.45 -1.76
N THR A 120 6.85 -5.05 -0.51
CA THR A 120 5.67 -5.24 0.33
C THR A 120 4.95 -3.91 0.50
N VAL A 121 3.72 -3.83 0.03
CA VAL A 121 2.81 -2.73 0.33
C VAL A 121 2.01 -3.12 1.56
N TYR A 122 2.15 -2.34 2.62
CA TYR A 122 1.41 -2.51 3.86
C TYR A 122 0.04 -1.85 3.72
N GLY A 123 -1.02 -2.65 3.86
CA GLY A 123 -2.38 -2.17 3.75
C GLY A 123 -2.84 -1.34 4.94
N SER A 124 -4.09 -0.94 4.90
CA SER A 124 -4.77 -0.30 6.02
C SER A 124 -6.20 -0.80 6.13
N ARG A 125 -6.82 -0.54 7.27
CA ARG A 125 -8.23 -0.93 7.50
C ARG A 125 -9.24 0.04 6.89
N ARG A 126 -8.80 1.04 6.14
CA ARG A 126 -9.66 2.08 5.56
C ARG A 126 -10.82 1.51 4.73
N ASN A 127 -10.53 0.53 3.88
CA ASN A 127 -11.54 -0.09 3.02
C ASN A 127 -12.41 -1.14 3.73
N SER A 128 -11.98 -1.65 4.89
CA SER A 128 -12.76 -2.60 5.69
C SER A 128 -13.68 -1.91 6.69
N PHE A 129 -13.22 -0.82 7.31
CA PHE A 129 -13.91 -0.18 8.42
C PHE A 129 -14.37 1.25 8.12
N GLY A 130 -13.92 1.86 7.04
CA GLY A 130 -14.26 3.23 6.67
C GLY A 130 -13.34 4.28 7.28
N PRO A 131 -13.72 5.53 7.28
CA PRO A 131 -15.01 6.09 6.84
C PRO A 131 -15.26 5.92 5.34
N PHE A 132 -16.51 5.69 4.93
CA PHE A 132 -16.87 5.39 3.53
C PHE A 132 -17.48 6.58 2.80
N GLY A 133 -17.79 7.66 3.52
CA GLY A 133 -18.43 8.84 2.99
C GLY A 133 -17.56 9.68 2.05
N ALA A 134 -18.11 10.84 1.67
CA ALA A 134 -17.43 11.77 0.77
C ALA A 134 -16.18 12.39 1.40
N GLU A 135 -15.22 12.74 0.57
CA GLU A 135 -14.01 13.47 0.98
C GLU A 135 -14.07 14.94 0.54
N PRO A 136 -13.39 15.85 1.26
CA PRO A 136 -12.59 15.58 2.47
C PRO A 136 -13.47 15.33 3.71
N VAL A 137 -13.02 14.38 4.55
CA VAL A 137 -13.66 14.14 5.85
C VAL A 137 -13.10 15.17 6.83
N SER A 138 -13.93 16.13 7.22
CA SER A 138 -13.52 17.18 8.16
C SER A 138 -13.52 16.72 9.61
N MET A 139 -14.38 15.76 9.93
CA MET A 139 -14.48 15.15 11.25
C MET A 139 -15.02 13.73 11.08
N VAL A 140 -14.44 12.76 11.78
CA VAL A 140 -14.88 11.39 11.73
C VAL A 140 -15.86 11.13 12.86
N GLY A 141 -17.13 11.00 12.51
CA GLY A 141 -18.22 10.64 13.44
C GLY A 141 -18.91 9.34 13.01
N PRO A 142 -19.87 8.84 13.78
CA PRO A 142 -20.61 7.62 13.45
C PRO A 142 -21.25 7.64 12.06
N SER A 143 -21.73 8.81 11.61
CA SER A 143 -22.34 9.00 10.29
C SER A 143 -21.38 8.74 9.13
N GLU A 144 -20.09 8.97 9.33
CA GLU A 144 -19.06 8.77 8.28
C GLU A 144 -18.78 7.30 8.00
N PHE A 145 -19.14 6.42 8.94
CA PHE A 145 -19.04 4.97 8.80
C PHE A 145 -20.29 4.33 8.20
N SER A 146 -21.40 5.08 8.12
CA SER A 146 -22.65 4.62 7.53
C SER A 146 -22.73 5.01 6.05
N TYR A 147 -23.48 4.23 5.30
CA TYR A 147 -23.82 4.49 3.91
C TYR A 147 -25.20 3.87 3.62
N SER A 148 -25.99 4.55 2.81
CA SER A 148 -27.37 4.14 2.52
C SER A 148 -27.42 2.98 1.53
N SER A 149 -26.42 2.88 0.65
CA SER A 149 -26.31 1.77 -0.31
C SER A 149 -24.84 1.40 -0.57
N PRO A 150 -24.55 0.16 -0.99
CA PRO A 150 -23.19 -0.26 -1.37
C PRO A 150 -22.56 0.61 -2.45
N SER A 151 -23.35 1.21 -3.35
CA SER A 151 -22.87 2.10 -4.42
C SER A 151 -22.34 3.45 -3.90
N GLU A 152 -22.69 3.85 -2.69
CA GLU A 152 -22.19 5.07 -2.07
C GLU A 152 -20.84 4.88 -1.38
N ARG A 153 -20.42 3.63 -1.20
CA ARG A 153 -19.16 3.29 -0.54
C ARG A 153 -17.98 3.73 -1.39
N ARG A 154 -17.16 4.62 -0.85
CA ARG A 154 -15.94 5.11 -1.50
C ARG A 154 -14.72 4.36 -0.99
N LEU A 155 -14.23 3.46 -1.80
CA LEU A 155 -13.01 2.72 -1.54
C LEU A 155 -11.79 3.50 -2.05
N LYS A 156 -10.69 3.37 -1.32
CA LYS A 156 -9.39 3.89 -1.74
C LYS A 156 -8.65 2.84 -2.56
N PRO A 157 -7.94 3.25 -3.61
CA PRO A 157 -7.03 2.34 -4.28
C PRO A 157 -5.90 1.95 -3.33
N TYR A 158 -5.52 0.69 -3.33
CA TYR A 158 -4.38 0.17 -2.60
C TYR A 158 -3.51 -0.68 -3.50
N GLY A 159 -2.21 -0.61 -3.30
CA GLY A 159 -1.27 -1.45 -4.01
C GLY A 159 -0.09 -0.71 -4.59
N LEU A 160 0.66 -1.43 -5.41
CA LEU A 160 1.74 -0.92 -6.23
C LEU A 160 1.14 -0.38 -7.53
N LEU A 161 0.75 0.91 -7.55
CA LEU A 161 -0.09 1.49 -8.61
C LEU A 161 0.70 1.83 -9.88
N SER A 162 2.04 1.85 -9.80
CA SER A 162 2.94 2.01 -10.95
C SER A 162 4.07 0.99 -10.90
N GLY A 163 4.82 0.90 -12.00
CA GLY A 163 6.06 0.12 -12.05
C GLY A 163 7.15 0.72 -11.16
N ILE A 164 8.16 -0.08 -10.87
CA ILE A 164 9.36 0.34 -10.16
C ILE A 164 10.45 0.76 -11.16
N GLN A 165 11.20 1.79 -10.82
CA GLN A 165 12.41 2.22 -11.48
C GLN A 165 13.56 2.25 -10.47
N PHE A 166 14.78 2.08 -10.94
CA PHE A 166 15.99 2.26 -10.16
C PHE A 166 16.66 3.55 -10.56
N ILE A 167 16.88 4.44 -9.60
CA ILE A 167 17.59 5.70 -9.81
C ILE A 167 18.99 5.54 -9.25
N PHE A 168 19.99 5.78 -10.10
CA PHE A 168 21.37 5.88 -9.70
C PHE A 168 21.64 7.33 -9.29
N SER A 169 22.25 7.54 -8.13
CA SER A 169 22.66 8.84 -7.66
C SER A 169 24.17 8.83 -7.51
N ASP A 170 24.84 9.69 -8.23
CA ASP A 170 26.19 10.10 -7.84
C ASP A 170 26.06 10.92 -6.57
N GLU A 171 26.69 10.51 -5.47
CA GLU A 171 26.62 11.16 -4.16
C GLU A 171 26.97 12.67 -4.19
N ASP A 172 27.63 13.12 -5.25
CA ASP A 172 28.17 14.48 -5.41
C ASP A 172 27.14 15.53 -5.89
N SER A 173 25.95 15.12 -6.33
CA SER A 173 24.96 16.07 -6.88
C SER A 173 23.97 16.62 -5.84
N SER A 174 23.76 15.94 -4.71
CA SER A 174 22.80 16.36 -3.69
C SER A 174 23.38 17.39 -2.71
N GLU A 175 24.65 17.32 -2.39
CA GLU A 175 25.32 18.33 -1.54
C GLU A 175 25.47 19.66 -2.27
N LYS A 176 25.79 19.65 -3.55
CA LYS A 176 25.91 20.86 -4.37
C LYS A 176 24.61 21.61 -4.61
N GLU A 177 23.47 20.91 -4.60
CA GLU A 177 22.15 21.55 -4.75
C GLU A 177 21.67 22.19 -3.44
N VAL A 178 22.01 21.60 -2.29
CA VAL A 178 21.73 22.17 -0.97
C VAL A 178 22.62 23.39 -0.72
N GLU A 179 23.89 23.36 -1.07
CA GLU A 179 24.80 24.50 -0.94
C GLU A 179 24.41 25.66 -1.87
N ARG A 180 24.00 25.40 -3.11
CA ARG A 180 23.49 26.45 -4.01
C ARG A 180 22.25 27.14 -3.45
N LYS A 181 21.27 26.41 -2.92
CA LYS A 181 20.06 27.00 -2.31
C LYS A 181 20.35 27.78 -1.03
N HIS A 182 21.44 27.48 -0.34
CA HIS A 182 21.87 28.25 0.85
C HIS A 182 22.66 29.49 0.50
N SER A 183 23.44 29.49 -0.60
CA SER A 183 24.21 30.66 -1.03
C SER A 183 23.35 31.76 -1.67
N GLU A 184 22.21 31.36 -2.31
CA GLU A 184 21.26 32.32 -2.91
C GLU A 184 20.35 33.04 -1.91
N LYS A 185 20.36 32.65 -0.64
CA LYS A 185 19.51 33.24 0.43
C LYS A 185 20.22 34.18 1.38
N LYS A 186 21.45 34.65 1.08
CA LYS A 186 22.06 35.73 1.84
C LYS A 186 21.68 37.07 1.20
N PRO A 187 20.84 37.90 1.83
CA PRO A 187 20.65 39.29 1.40
C PRO A 187 21.89 40.11 1.73
N ALA A 188 22.18 41.01 0.81
CA ALA A 188 23.21 42.04 0.97
C ALA A 188 22.85 43.06 2.06
#